data_2c82ac45640a60ec74398bf0198af13c
#
_entry.id   2c82ac45640a60ec74398bf0198af13c
#
_cell.length_a   1.000
_cell.length_b   1.000
_cell.length_c   1.000
_cell.angle_alpha   90.00
_cell.angle_beta   90.00
_cell.angle_gamma   90.00
#
_symmetry.space_group_name_H-M   'P 1'
#
loop_
_entity.id
_entity.type
_entity.pdbx_description
1 polymer ?
#
loop_
_entity_poly.entity_id
_entity_poly.type
_entity_poly.pdbx_seq_one_letter_code
_entity_poly.pdbx_strand_id
1 'polypeptide(L)'
;MDEPNQKDLESMLDDNLDGIMTKLRAEMPNTTERDFRFITFLILGFDTKTIARMMGYNVSTVYTKRHNIKDKILRLDSVHQALFSELIS
;
A
#
# COMPACT_ATOMS: atom_id res chain seq x y z
N MET A 1 0.78 21.75 -11.91
CA MET A 1 0.52 21.43 -10.49
C MET A 1 1.26 20.16 -10.12
N ASP A 2 1.92 20.19 -9.01
CA ASP A 2 2.72 19.05 -8.58
C ASP A 2 1.83 17.93 -8.04
N GLU A 3 2.22 16.69 -8.31
CA GLU A 3 1.56 15.54 -7.71
C GLU A 3 1.84 15.54 -6.21
N PRO A 4 0.87 15.09 -5.38
CA PRO A 4 1.13 14.89 -3.96
C PRO A 4 2.31 13.94 -3.78
N ASN A 5 3.23 14.28 -2.91
CA ASN A 5 4.34 13.38 -2.63
C ASN A 5 3.89 12.25 -1.69
N GLN A 6 4.73 11.23 -1.55
CA GLN A 6 4.41 10.05 -0.75
C GLN A 6 4.10 10.42 0.70
N LYS A 7 4.86 11.36 1.27
CA LYS A 7 4.65 11.79 2.65
C LYS A 7 3.27 12.41 2.86
N ASP A 8 2.83 13.23 1.92
CA ASP A 8 1.51 13.87 1.99
C ASP A 8 0.38 12.84 1.89
N LEU A 9 0.53 11.86 0.99
CA LEU A 9 -0.47 10.79 0.86
C LEU A 9 -0.54 9.95 2.12
N GLU A 10 0.60 9.60 2.71
CA GLU A 10 0.62 8.83 3.94
C GLU A 10 0.04 9.60 5.12
N SER A 11 0.32 10.90 5.23
CA SER A 11 -0.28 11.76 6.25
C SER A 11 -1.79 11.77 6.13
N MET A 12 -2.30 11.92 4.92
CA MET A 12 -3.74 11.92 4.68
C MET A 12 -4.38 10.60 5.09
N LEU A 13 -3.74 9.48 4.73
CA LEU A 13 -4.25 8.16 5.11
C LEU A 13 -4.18 7.93 6.61
N ASP A 14 -3.11 8.37 7.26
CA ASP A 14 -2.96 8.27 8.70
C ASP A 14 -4.03 9.05 9.44
N ASP A 15 -4.35 10.24 8.95
CA ASP A 15 -5.41 11.09 9.55
C ASP A 15 -6.79 10.45 9.43
N ASN A 16 -7.06 9.76 8.34
CA ASN A 16 -8.37 9.18 8.05
C ASN A 16 -8.53 7.72 8.52
N LEU A 17 -7.42 6.99 8.67
CA LEU A 17 -7.43 5.56 8.95
C LEU A 17 -6.61 5.20 10.20
N ASP A 18 -6.58 6.11 11.16
CA ASP A 18 -6.00 5.87 12.49
C ASP A 18 -4.54 5.39 12.43
N GLY A 19 -3.71 6.12 11.66
CA GLY A 19 -2.28 5.84 11.60
C GLY A 19 -1.90 4.61 10.83
N ILE A 20 -2.69 4.24 9.82
CA ILE A 20 -2.49 3.00 9.06
C ILE A 20 -1.11 2.88 8.43
N MET A 21 -0.59 3.97 7.85
CA MET A 21 0.72 3.93 7.20
C MET A 21 1.85 3.85 8.21
N THR A 22 1.72 4.54 9.34
CA THR A 22 2.68 4.44 10.44
C THR A 22 2.74 3.01 10.96
N LYS A 23 1.59 2.36 11.12
CA LYS A 23 1.51 0.96 11.56
C LYS A 23 2.13 0.02 10.54
N LEU A 24 1.84 0.20 9.25
CA LEU A 24 2.42 -0.62 8.18
C LEU A 24 3.94 -0.51 8.14
N ARG A 25 4.48 0.69 8.26
CA ARG A 25 5.92 0.89 8.25
C ARG A 25 6.59 0.24 9.46
N ALA A 26 5.95 0.30 10.62
CA ALA A 26 6.47 -0.34 11.83
C ALA A 26 6.49 -1.86 11.72
N GLU A 27 5.47 -2.45 11.10
CA GLU A 27 5.32 -3.91 11.03
C GLU A 27 5.95 -4.53 9.79
N MET A 28 6.28 -3.74 8.78
CA MET A 28 6.89 -4.20 7.53
C MET A 28 8.15 -3.37 7.20
N PRO A 29 9.14 -3.34 8.11
CA PRO A 29 10.29 -2.43 7.97
C PRO A 29 11.18 -2.73 6.76
N ASN A 30 11.12 -3.94 6.21
CA ASN A 30 11.93 -4.34 5.07
C ASN A 30 11.28 -4.03 3.71
N THR A 31 10.13 -3.37 3.72
CA THR A 31 9.42 -2.98 2.50
C THR A 31 10.09 -1.74 1.91
N THR A 32 10.30 -1.74 0.60
CA THR A 32 10.90 -0.58 -0.09
C THR A 32 9.93 0.59 -0.14
N GLU A 33 10.47 1.81 -0.32
CA GLU A 33 9.64 2.99 -0.48
C GLU A 33 8.73 2.88 -1.71
N ARG A 34 9.21 2.26 -2.77
CA ARG A 34 8.41 2.04 -3.97
C ARG A 34 7.22 1.12 -3.68
N ASP A 35 7.43 0.09 -2.86
CA ASP A 35 6.35 -0.82 -2.47
C ASP A 35 5.37 -0.16 -1.50
N PHE A 36 5.84 0.72 -0.61
CA PHE A 36 4.93 1.52 0.21
C PHE A 36 4.05 2.44 -0.64
N ARG A 37 4.60 3.00 -1.72
CA ARG A 37 3.82 3.80 -2.66
C ARG A 37 2.74 2.93 -3.35
N PHE A 38 3.10 1.72 -3.74
CA PHE A 38 2.16 0.76 -4.31
C PHE A 38 1.02 0.46 -3.32
N ILE A 39 1.38 0.17 -2.07
CA ILE A 39 0.40 -0.11 -1.00
C ILE A 39 -0.52 1.09 -0.79
N THR A 40 0.02 2.29 -0.81
CA THR A 40 -0.75 3.53 -0.67
C THR A 40 -1.84 3.61 -1.74
N PHE A 41 -1.50 3.32 -3.00
CA PHE A 41 -2.48 3.32 -4.09
C PHE A 41 -3.53 2.24 -3.92
N LEU A 42 -3.15 1.06 -3.41
CA LEU A 42 -4.12 0.01 -3.10
C LEU A 42 -5.12 0.47 -2.05
N ILE A 43 -4.64 1.07 -0.98
CA ILE A 43 -5.50 1.57 0.11
C ILE A 43 -6.42 2.67 -0.39
N LEU A 44 -5.93 3.55 -1.28
CA LEU A 44 -6.73 4.61 -1.88
C LEU A 44 -7.81 4.07 -2.83
N GLY A 45 -7.76 2.79 -3.17
CA GLY A 45 -8.78 2.16 -4.01
C GLY A 45 -8.58 2.34 -5.50
N PHE A 46 -7.39 2.70 -5.95
CA PHE A 46 -7.11 2.82 -7.37
C PHE A 46 -7.18 1.44 -8.03
N ASP A 47 -7.72 1.39 -9.25
CA ASP A 47 -7.81 0.14 -9.99
C ASP A 47 -6.44 -0.27 -10.56
N THR A 48 -6.38 -1.51 -11.05
CA THR A 48 -5.15 -2.11 -11.55
C THR A 48 -4.52 -1.30 -12.69
N LYS A 49 -5.33 -0.83 -13.63
CA LYS A 49 -4.82 -0.07 -14.78
C LYS A 49 -4.26 1.28 -14.36
N THR A 50 -4.92 1.95 -13.42
CA THR A 50 -4.46 3.23 -12.89
C THR A 50 -3.14 3.07 -12.16
N ILE A 51 -3.04 2.06 -11.30
CA ILE A 51 -1.79 1.78 -10.57
C ILE A 51 -0.66 1.46 -11.55
N ALA A 52 -0.93 0.63 -12.56
CA ALA A 52 0.06 0.30 -13.58
C ALA A 52 0.62 1.55 -14.24
N ARG A 53 -0.26 2.47 -14.62
CA ARG A 53 0.12 3.73 -15.24
C ARG A 53 0.96 4.61 -14.30
N MET A 54 0.50 4.77 -13.07
CA MET A 54 1.15 5.64 -12.08
C MET A 54 2.52 5.11 -11.65
N MET A 55 2.68 3.79 -11.59
CA MET A 55 3.93 3.15 -11.16
C MET A 55 4.87 2.83 -12.31
N GLY A 56 4.41 2.94 -13.56
CA GLY A 56 5.19 2.54 -14.72
C GLY A 56 5.31 1.02 -14.85
N TYR A 57 4.34 0.27 -14.36
CA TYR A 57 4.29 -1.18 -14.48
C TYR A 57 3.31 -1.59 -15.58
N ASN A 58 3.44 -2.82 -16.08
CA ASN A 58 2.35 -3.42 -16.86
C ASN A 58 1.32 -4.03 -15.90
N VAL A 59 0.14 -4.35 -16.41
CA VAL A 59 -0.97 -4.84 -15.61
C VAL A 59 -0.62 -6.16 -14.91
N SER A 60 0.10 -7.05 -15.58
CA SER A 60 0.47 -8.34 -14.98
C SER A 60 1.41 -8.15 -13.79
N THR A 61 2.31 -7.17 -13.86
CA THR A 61 3.20 -6.83 -12.74
C THR A 61 2.39 -6.33 -11.53
N VAL A 62 1.36 -5.53 -11.76
CA VAL A 62 0.50 -5.05 -10.69
C VAL A 62 -0.19 -6.21 -9.98
N TYR A 63 -0.73 -7.17 -10.72
CA TYR A 63 -1.36 -8.36 -10.13
C TYR A 63 -0.38 -9.17 -9.29
N THR A 64 0.83 -9.38 -9.80
CA THR A 64 1.87 -10.13 -9.09
C THR A 64 2.27 -9.42 -7.80
N LYS A 65 2.52 -8.11 -7.87
CA LYS A 65 2.89 -7.33 -6.69
C LYS A 65 1.79 -7.29 -5.64
N ARG A 66 0.56 -7.13 -6.07
CA ARG A 66 -0.59 -7.16 -5.17
C ARG A 66 -0.67 -8.48 -4.43
N HIS A 67 -0.54 -9.59 -5.16
CA HIS A 67 -0.54 -10.92 -4.57
C HIS A 67 0.58 -11.09 -3.55
N ASN A 68 1.79 -10.66 -3.89
CA ASN A 68 2.94 -10.77 -3.01
C ASN A 68 2.78 -9.95 -1.74
N ILE A 69 2.22 -8.74 -1.85
CA ILE A 69 1.97 -7.88 -0.69
C ILE A 69 0.91 -8.49 0.22
N LYS A 70 -0.18 -9.00 -0.35
CA LYS A 70 -1.22 -9.68 0.42
C LYS A 70 -0.66 -10.90 1.16
N ASP A 71 0.19 -11.68 0.50
CA ASP A 71 0.82 -12.84 1.09
C ASP A 71 1.72 -12.44 2.27
N LYS A 72 2.51 -11.39 2.12
CA LYS A 72 3.35 -10.87 3.21
C LYS A 72 2.50 -10.43 4.41
N ILE A 73 1.39 -9.75 4.16
CA ILE A 73 0.50 -9.29 5.22
C ILE A 73 -0.13 -10.48 5.95
N LEU A 74 -0.54 -11.51 5.21
CA LEU A 74 -1.11 -12.71 5.81
C LEU A 74 -0.11 -13.46 6.71
N ARG A 75 1.18 -13.24 6.51
CA ARG A 75 2.23 -13.85 7.33
C ARG A 75 2.59 -13.01 8.56
N LEU A 76 2.04 -11.82 8.69
CA LEU A 76 2.30 -10.99 9.86
C LEU A 76 1.63 -11.57 11.10
N ASP A 77 2.38 -11.67 12.18
CA ASP A 77 1.84 -12.02 13.50
C ASP A 77 1.52 -10.73 14.23
N SER A 78 0.44 -10.08 13.81
CA SER A 78 0.11 -8.74 14.26
C SER A 78 -1.38 -8.61 14.49
N VAL A 79 -1.75 -7.80 15.47
CA VAL A 79 -3.15 -7.47 15.75
C VAL A 79 -3.76 -6.65 14.61
N HIS A 80 -2.94 -6.06 13.74
CA HIS A 80 -3.41 -5.23 12.62
C HIS A 80 -3.53 -6.01 11.31
N GLN A 81 -3.17 -7.30 11.28
CA GLN A 81 -3.18 -8.10 10.06
C GLN A 81 -4.53 -8.08 9.34
N ALA A 82 -5.61 -8.28 10.09
CA ALA A 82 -6.96 -8.30 9.52
C ALA A 82 -7.31 -6.95 8.89
N LEU A 83 -6.95 -5.85 9.54
CA LEU A 83 -7.18 -4.51 9.04
C LEU A 83 -6.41 -4.27 7.73
N PHE A 84 -5.13 -4.62 7.70
CA PHE A 84 -4.31 -4.46 6.51
C PHE A 84 -4.86 -5.28 5.35
N SER A 85 -5.22 -6.54 5.60
CA SER A 85 -5.78 -7.43 4.58
C SER A 85 -7.07 -6.88 3.99
N GLU A 86 -7.94 -6.32 4.82
CA GLU A 86 -9.20 -5.74 4.37
C GLU A 86 -8.98 -4.52 3.48
N LEU A 87 -8.04 -3.65 3.86
CA LEU A 87 -7.80 -2.40 3.14
C LEU A 87 -7.20 -2.60 1.75
N ILE A 88 -6.45 -3.69 1.53
CA ILE A 88 -5.75 -3.93 0.26
C ILE A 88 -6.34 -5.09 -0.55
N SER A 89 -7.41 -5.68 -0.08
CA SER A 89 -8.02 -6.83 -0.77
C SER A 89 -8.75 -6.48 -2.06
#